data_326345067c0c19425d7c33489e1a494f
#
_entry.id   326345067c0c19425d7c33489e1a494f
#
_cell.length_a   1.000
_cell.length_b   1.000
_cell.length_c   1.000
_cell.angle_alpha   90.00
_cell.angle_beta   90.00
_cell.angle_gamma   90.00
#
_symmetry.space_group_name_H-M   'P 1'
#
loop_
_entity.id
_entity.type
_entity.pdbx_description
1 polymer ?
#
loop_
_entity_poly.entity_id
_entity_poly.type
_entity_poly.pdbx_seq_one_letter_code
_entity_poly.pdbx_strand_id
1 'polypeptide(L)'
;MRIRETFLADSGHIGEMVRFVSERLERCEMKKKDRIMTELTVEEAVSSLIAHSDASEHTEPDASEKLCIELKGSRRSLTVELSLKGEEYSLADEITSASISVDDDTGTETQAAIRNIILSSVAGGLKYRHRKGVNYIRMFPVRPKRAFLCWTLGALMLGAVLGLLCTSFAPETVNTALNTYFLVPVKTMYMNALKMIVAPVVFFSIISCIVGFSDLSSLGRIGGKIMGLYLLTTVIAVSVGIGAFYLLKPGRASLAAGLMQDASSITTQTIDVSVKDMIVNIIPQNIIDPFQQSNMLQLIFLAVLLGVGAGLIGKYSQMLRDLFQALNDLFLKVTGLIIKLMPVAVFCSVMSLILSTGIGSVLSLLEMLGTFVFGLLIMAVVYSTMILLIGRLNPLPFVRKYAPYMLQVFSMSSSNAAIPLNMEACGKRLGIHKNVYSLSVPLGATVNMDGTCIYLAVFALTLAHAYGVQISGASMISLIITIIVLSIGAPGIPGAGLICLSVLLAQINVPLEAVGLVMGIDALCAMFRAMSNSYGDIAASLIVAKSEKKLDLNVYRAK
;
A
#
# COMPACT_ATOMS: atom_id res chain seq x y z
N MET A 1 4.03 -24.72 15.42
CA MET A 1 4.00 -26.12 14.93
C MET A 1 5.35 -26.40 14.32
N ARG A 2 5.98 -27.48 14.70
CA ARG A 2 7.25 -27.95 14.10
C ARG A 2 7.04 -29.43 13.78
N ILE A 3 7.08 -29.77 12.50
CA ILE A 3 6.93 -31.14 12.00
C ILE A 3 8.14 -31.44 11.16
N ARG A 4 8.76 -32.57 11.41
CA ARG A 4 9.92 -33.05 10.68
C ARG A 4 9.66 -34.48 10.23
N GLU A 5 9.91 -34.75 8.97
CA GLU A 5 9.81 -36.09 8.39
C GLU A 5 11.00 -36.36 7.47
N THR A 6 11.38 -37.61 7.35
CA THR A 6 12.52 -38.02 6.54
C THR A 6 12.08 -39.03 5.50
N PHE A 7 12.49 -38.82 4.26
CA PHE A 7 12.16 -39.65 3.10
C PHE A 7 13.45 -40.20 2.48
N LEU A 8 13.35 -41.27 1.72
CA LEU A 8 14.47 -41.73 0.90
C LEU A 8 14.76 -40.68 -0.19
N ALA A 9 16.04 -40.40 -0.43
CA ALA A 9 16.48 -39.41 -1.42
C ALA A 9 16.50 -40.03 -2.82
N ASP A 10 15.32 -40.43 -3.32
CA ASP A 10 15.12 -41.04 -4.63
C ASP A 10 14.02 -40.33 -5.41
N SER A 11 14.19 -40.26 -6.73
CA SER A 11 13.24 -39.62 -7.63
C SER A 11 11.83 -40.25 -7.59
N GLY A 12 11.74 -41.57 -7.28
CA GLY A 12 10.48 -42.29 -7.13
C GLY A 12 9.63 -41.82 -5.94
N HIS A 13 10.23 -41.21 -4.92
CA HIS A 13 9.55 -40.75 -3.70
C HIS A 13 9.22 -39.26 -3.69
N ILE A 14 9.54 -38.49 -4.76
CA ILE A 14 9.24 -37.04 -4.85
C ILE A 14 7.75 -36.78 -4.65
N GLY A 15 6.88 -37.59 -5.26
CA GLY A 15 5.43 -37.46 -5.12
C GLY A 15 4.92 -37.58 -3.67
N GLU A 16 5.53 -38.43 -2.85
CA GLU A 16 5.19 -38.56 -1.42
C GLU A 16 5.65 -37.34 -0.62
N MET A 17 6.84 -36.82 -0.92
CA MET A 17 7.40 -35.61 -0.31
C MET A 17 6.53 -34.38 -0.58
N VAL A 18 6.13 -34.19 -1.85
CA VAL A 18 5.23 -33.10 -2.26
C VAL A 18 3.86 -33.25 -1.60
N ARG A 19 3.32 -34.46 -1.55
CA ARG A 19 2.03 -34.75 -0.90
C ARG A 19 2.07 -34.45 0.60
N PHE A 20 3.15 -34.81 1.29
CA PHE A 20 3.36 -34.50 2.69
C PHE A 20 3.32 -32.97 2.95
N VAL A 21 3.97 -32.19 2.10
CA VAL A 21 3.94 -30.72 2.19
C VAL A 21 2.56 -30.19 1.85
N SER A 22 1.92 -30.67 0.76
CA SER A 22 0.59 -30.27 0.31
C SER A 22 -0.49 -30.44 1.37
N GLU A 23 -0.55 -31.60 2.03
CA GLU A 23 -1.51 -31.87 3.11
C GLU A 23 -1.37 -30.91 4.30
N ARG A 24 -0.17 -30.37 4.52
CA ARG A 24 0.08 -29.38 5.57
C ARG A 24 -0.24 -27.96 5.10
N LEU A 25 0.04 -27.63 3.83
CA LEU A 25 -0.34 -26.35 3.22
C LEU A 25 -1.85 -26.17 3.14
N GLU A 26 -2.63 -27.26 3.00
CA GLU A 26 -4.10 -27.20 3.03
C GLU A 26 -4.67 -26.67 4.34
N ARG A 27 -3.96 -26.91 5.46
CA ARG A 27 -4.33 -26.41 6.78
C ARG A 27 -3.96 -24.94 7.00
N CYS A 28 -3.22 -24.34 6.05
CA CYS A 28 -2.82 -22.94 6.09
C CYS A 28 -3.79 -22.09 5.28
N GLU A 29 -4.01 -20.84 5.71
CA GLU A 29 -4.86 -19.87 4.99
C GLU A 29 -4.15 -19.34 3.73
N MET A 30 -3.83 -20.23 2.78
CA MET A 30 -3.18 -19.91 1.51
C MET A 30 -4.17 -19.88 0.35
N LYS A 31 -3.92 -19.02 -0.65
CA LYS A 31 -4.65 -19.06 -1.91
C LYS A 31 -4.27 -20.33 -2.68
N LYS A 32 -5.23 -20.94 -3.38
CA LYS A 32 -4.99 -22.16 -4.19
C LYS A 32 -3.81 -21.99 -5.16
N LYS A 33 -3.67 -20.81 -5.79
CA LYS A 33 -2.54 -20.50 -6.68
C LYS A 33 -1.19 -20.53 -5.93
N ASP A 34 -1.11 -19.91 -4.75
CA ASP A 34 0.13 -19.85 -3.96
C ASP A 34 0.49 -21.23 -3.40
N ARG A 35 -0.50 -22.07 -3.11
CA ARG A 35 -0.31 -23.46 -2.71
C ARG A 35 0.27 -24.29 -3.85
N ILE A 36 -0.33 -24.26 -5.04
CA ILE A 36 0.17 -24.97 -6.22
C ILE A 36 1.58 -24.51 -6.58
N MET A 37 1.85 -23.19 -6.53
CA MET A 37 3.20 -22.67 -6.78
C MET A 37 4.21 -23.16 -5.74
N THR A 38 3.80 -23.30 -4.49
CA THR A 38 4.66 -23.85 -3.42
C THR A 38 4.92 -25.33 -3.62
N GLU A 39 3.90 -26.11 -3.99
CA GLU A 39 4.01 -27.53 -4.31
C GLU A 39 5.00 -27.76 -5.45
N LEU A 40 4.87 -27.03 -6.55
CA LEU A 40 5.80 -27.06 -7.68
C LEU A 40 7.22 -26.63 -7.27
N THR A 41 7.35 -25.63 -6.43
CA THR A 41 8.66 -25.17 -5.94
C THR A 41 9.32 -26.21 -5.03
N VAL A 42 8.54 -26.93 -4.22
CA VAL A 42 9.05 -28.05 -3.39
C VAL A 42 9.51 -29.19 -4.27
N GLU A 43 8.72 -29.57 -5.28
CA GLU A 43 9.06 -30.62 -6.25
C GLU A 43 10.40 -30.32 -6.93
N GLU A 44 10.57 -29.10 -7.44
CA GLU A 44 11.78 -28.67 -8.11
C GLU A 44 13.00 -28.58 -7.16
N ALA A 45 12.78 -28.06 -5.95
CA ALA A 45 13.85 -27.96 -4.96
C ALA A 45 14.31 -29.35 -4.46
N VAL A 46 13.41 -30.31 -4.33
CA VAL A 46 13.72 -31.70 -4.01
C VAL A 46 14.50 -32.35 -5.14
N SER A 47 14.05 -32.17 -6.38
CA SER A 47 14.73 -32.68 -7.58
C SER A 47 16.16 -32.14 -7.70
N SER A 48 16.34 -30.83 -7.47
CA SER A 48 17.67 -30.20 -7.46
C SER A 48 18.58 -30.74 -6.34
N LEU A 49 18.04 -30.93 -5.13
CA LEU A 49 18.82 -31.52 -4.02
C LEU A 49 19.25 -32.97 -4.31
N ILE A 50 18.38 -33.79 -4.91
CA ILE A 50 18.69 -35.17 -5.26
C ILE A 50 19.75 -35.22 -6.36
N ALA A 51 19.67 -34.34 -7.36
CA ALA A 51 20.65 -34.29 -8.46
C ALA A 51 22.07 -33.95 -7.99
N HIS A 52 22.19 -33.23 -6.86
CA HIS A 52 23.50 -32.83 -6.27
C HIS A 52 23.78 -33.55 -4.93
N SER A 53 23.20 -34.72 -4.75
CA SER A 53 23.46 -35.58 -3.59
C SER A 53 24.55 -36.60 -3.90
N ASP A 54 25.23 -37.08 -2.85
CA ASP A 54 26.19 -38.17 -2.97
C ASP A 54 25.57 -39.44 -3.56
N ALA A 55 24.23 -39.60 -3.52
CA ALA A 55 23.47 -40.69 -4.11
C ALA A 55 23.48 -40.72 -5.65
N SER A 56 23.80 -39.60 -6.31
CA SER A 56 23.88 -39.51 -7.77
C SER A 56 25.10 -40.24 -8.37
N GLU A 57 26.13 -40.50 -7.56
CA GLU A 57 27.37 -41.17 -8.01
C GLU A 57 27.36 -42.69 -7.88
N HIS A 58 26.39 -43.27 -7.14
CA HIS A 58 26.32 -44.73 -6.94
C HIS A 58 25.14 -45.37 -7.69
N THR A 59 25.43 -46.41 -8.47
CA THR A 59 24.45 -47.21 -9.26
C THR A 59 23.47 -48.01 -8.42
N GLU A 60 23.69 -48.15 -7.13
CA GLU A 60 22.72 -48.70 -6.16
C GLU A 60 22.52 -47.69 -5.04
N PRO A 61 21.27 -47.23 -4.78
CA PRO A 61 21.00 -46.27 -3.71
C PRO A 61 21.31 -46.90 -2.36
N ASP A 62 22.32 -46.43 -1.69
CA ASP A 62 22.57 -46.81 -0.30
C ASP A 62 21.35 -46.39 0.53
N ALA A 63 20.70 -47.37 1.19
CA ALA A 63 19.46 -47.18 1.94
C ALA A 63 19.58 -46.19 3.12
N SER A 64 20.71 -45.48 3.22
CA SER A 64 21.06 -44.55 4.30
C SER A 64 20.83 -43.06 3.99
N GLU A 65 20.67 -42.63 2.73
CA GLU A 65 20.53 -41.22 2.43
C GLU A 65 19.07 -40.75 2.53
N LYS A 66 18.81 -40.00 3.58
CA LYS A 66 17.47 -39.49 3.91
C LYS A 66 17.38 -37.98 3.69
N LEU A 67 16.49 -37.59 2.77
CA LEU A 67 16.07 -36.20 2.65
C LEU A 67 15.15 -35.84 3.82
N CYS A 68 15.48 -34.78 4.52
CA CYS A 68 14.70 -34.31 5.65
C CYS A 68 13.87 -33.09 5.25
N ILE A 69 12.55 -33.15 5.47
CA ILE A 69 11.62 -32.05 5.30
C ILE A 69 11.18 -31.55 6.68
N GLU A 70 11.45 -30.30 6.98
CA GLU A 70 11.04 -29.67 8.23
C GLU A 70 10.09 -28.49 7.97
N LEU A 71 8.89 -28.54 8.53
CA LEU A 71 7.88 -27.50 8.48
C LEU A 71 7.84 -26.77 9.81
N LYS A 72 8.20 -25.48 9.81
CA LYS A 72 8.20 -24.61 10.99
C LYS A 72 7.20 -23.47 10.83
N GLY A 73 6.34 -23.25 11.82
CA GLY A 73 5.50 -22.07 11.83
C GLY A 73 4.08 -22.25 12.34
N SER A 74 3.23 -21.29 11.99
CA SER A 74 1.81 -21.22 12.34
C SER A 74 0.96 -21.09 11.06
N ARG A 75 -0.38 -21.08 11.18
CA ARG A 75 -1.28 -20.85 10.05
C ARG A 75 -0.99 -19.54 9.27
N ARG A 76 -0.29 -18.56 9.89
CA ARG A 76 0.01 -17.23 9.33
C ARG A 76 1.47 -17.04 8.92
N SER A 77 2.35 -17.97 9.24
CA SER A 77 3.76 -17.94 8.85
C SER A 77 4.26 -19.37 8.78
N LEU A 78 4.56 -19.86 7.60
CA LEU A 78 5.07 -21.20 7.38
C LEU A 78 6.42 -21.11 6.68
N THR A 79 7.37 -21.88 7.18
CA THR A 79 8.68 -22.08 6.57
C THR A 79 8.81 -23.57 6.27
N VAL A 80 9.18 -23.89 5.04
CA VAL A 80 9.55 -25.23 4.60
C VAL A 80 11.07 -25.26 4.47
N GLU A 81 11.73 -26.17 5.16
CA GLU A 81 13.17 -26.38 5.11
C GLU A 81 13.44 -27.79 4.63
N LEU A 82 14.12 -27.90 3.50
CA LEU A 82 14.57 -29.15 2.90
C LEU A 82 16.06 -29.30 3.20
N SER A 83 16.52 -30.48 3.53
CA SER A 83 17.94 -30.73 3.76
C SER A 83 18.34 -32.11 3.30
N LEU A 84 19.46 -32.17 2.56
CA LEU A 84 20.05 -33.41 2.06
C LEU A 84 21.58 -33.27 2.08
N LYS A 85 22.26 -34.37 2.32
CA LYS A 85 23.73 -34.47 2.28
C LYS A 85 24.18 -34.43 0.80
N GLY A 86 25.25 -33.68 0.52
CA GLY A 86 25.78 -33.57 -0.84
C GLY A 86 26.77 -32.42 -0.97
N GLU A 87 27.38 -32.31 -2.15
CA GLU A 87 28.32 -31.25 -2.48
C GLU A 87 27.67 -29.87 -2.55
N GLU A 88 28.48 -28.81 -2.34
CA GLU A 88 28.01 -27.42 -2.48
C GLU A 88 27.76 -27.09 -3.94
N TYR A 89 26.59 -26.54 -4.25
CA TYR A 89 26.24 -26.06 -5.60
C TYR A 89 25.58 -24.68 -5.54
N SER A 90 25.58 -23.97 -6.68
CA SER A 90 24.96 -22.66 -6.76
C SER A 90 23.56 -22.75 -7.33
N LEU A 91 22.56 -22.70 -6.45
CA LEU A 91 21.15 -22.63 -6.87
C LEU A 91 20.85 -21.40 -7.76
N ALA A 92 21.63 -20.31 -7.62
CA ALA A 92 21.49 -19.09 -8.43
C ALA A 92 22.02 -19.29 -9.86
N ASP A 93 23.09 -20.05 -10.04
CA ASP A 93 23.69 -20.33 -11.36
C ASP A 93 22.82 -21.31 -12.13
N GLU A 94 22.21 -22.29 -11.49
CA GLU A 94 21.20 -23.17 -12.11
C GLU A 94 19.98 -22.38 -12.61
N ILE A 95 19.57 -21.35 -11.88
CA ILE A 95 18.44 -20.48 -12.28
C ILE A 95 18.83 -19.56 -13.44
N THR A 96 20.12 -19.18 -13.55
CA THR A 96 20.61 -18.17 -14.54
C THR A 96 21.17 -18.80 -15.81
N SER A 97 21.72 -20.02 -15.74
CA SER A 97 22.40 -20.69 -16.85
C SER A 97 21.49 -21.28 -17.92
N ALA A 98 20.19 -21.38 -17.67
CA ALA A 98 19.21 -21.73 -18.69
C ALA A 98 18.70 -20.49 -19.42
N SER A 99 19.59 -19.69 -19.97
CA SER A 99 19.26 -18.74 -21.01
C SER A 99 18.88 -19.52 -22.28
N ILE A 100 17.68 -19.30 -22.72
CA ILE A 100 16.98 -19.87 -23.85
C ILE A 100 17.89 -19.90 -25.09
N SER A 101 18.41 -21.06 -25.46
CA SER A 101 18.76 -21.34 -26.84
C SER A 101 17.51 -21.88 -27.54
N VAL A 102 17.04 -21.16 -28.54
CA VAL A 102 15.74 -21.39 -29.21
C VAL A 102 15.79 -22.53 -30.25
N ASP A 103 16.88 -23.25 -30.34
CA ASP A 103 17.06 -24.30 -31.34
C ASP A 103 17.47 -25.61 -30.67
N ASP A 104 16.49 -26.40 -30.19
CA ASP A 104 16.58 -27.86 -30.28
C ASP A 104 15.29 -28.56 -29.78
N ASP A 105 14.85 -29.54 -30.55
CA ASP A 105 13.57 -30.24 -30.55
C ASP A 105 13.52 -31.42 -29.53
N THR A 106 14.13 -31.29 -28.35
CA THR A 106 14.08 -32.33 -27.31
C THR A 106 13.34 -31.89 -26.08
N GLY A 107 12.27 -32.59 -25.70
CA GLY A 107 11.34 -32.26 -24.61
C GLY A 107 11.99 -32.09 -23.21
N THR A 108 13.26 -32.38 -23.04
CA THR A 108 14.05 -32.17 -21.83
C THR A 108 14.41 -30.71 -21.60
N GLU A 109 14.71 -29.94 -22.66
CA GLU A 109 15.05 -28.50 -22.54
C GLU A 109 13.82 -27.65 -22.20
N THR A 110 12.64 -28.02 -22.72
CA THR A 110 11.39 -27.34 -22.38
C THR A 110 11.03 -27.51 -20.89
N GLN A 111 11.30 -28.67 -20.30
CA GLN A 111 11.12 -28.91 -18.88
C GLN A 111 12.10 -28.11 -18.03
N ALA A 112 13.37 -28.01 -18.44
CA ALA A 112 14.37 -27.19 -17.75
C ALA A 112 14.02 -25.67 -17.80
N ALA A 113 13.52 -25.19 -18.94
CA ALA A 113 13.06 -23.79 -19.08
C ALA A 113 11.85 -23.48 -18.18
N ILE A 114 10.86 -24.38 -18.12
CA ILE A 114 9.69 -24.25 -17.22
C ILE A 114 10.14 -24.28 -15.75
N ARG A 115 11.03 -25.19 -15.39
CA ARG A 115 11.65 -25.30 -14.08
C ARG A 115 12.27 -23.98 -13.63
N ASN A 116 13.08 -23.36 -14.49
CA ASN A 116 13.76 -22.09 -14.19
C ASN A 116 12.79 -20.91 -14.08
N ILE A 117 11.72 -20.88 -14.89
CA ILE A 117 10.65 -19.87 -14.76
C ILE A 117 9.95 -20.01 -13.39
N ILE A 118 9.67 -21.23 -12.94
CA ILE A 118 9.04 -21.49 -11.64
C ILE A 118 9.99 -21.05 -10.50
N LEU A 119 11.24 -21.50 -10.51
CA LEU A 119 12.23 -21.15 -9.51
C LEU A 119 12.52 -19.65 -9.48
N SER A 120 12.65 -18.98 -10.64
CA SER A 120 12.87 -17.54 -10.73
C SER A 120 11.67 -16.73 -10.22
N SER A 121 10.44 -17.18 -10.47
CA SER A 121 9.22 -16.52 -9.96
C SER A 121 9.12 -16.57 -8.44
N VAL A 122 9.77 -17.54 -7.81
CA VAL A 122 9.78 -17.76 -6.34
C VAL A 122 11.14 -17.43 -5.72
N ALA A 123 12.18 -17.12 -6.53
CA ALA A 123 13.56 -16.89 -6.09
C ALA A 123 13.69 -15.87 -4.94
N GLY A 124 12.83 -14.84 -4.89
CA GLY A 124 12.77 -13.91 -3.75
C GLY A 124 12.32 -14.56 -2.42
N GLY A 125 11.89 -15.82 -2.43
CA GLY A 125 11.44 -16.60 -1.27
C GLY A 125 12.32 -17.80 -0.92
N LEU A 126 13.28 -18.16 -1.77
CA LEU A 126 14.19 -19.26 -1.56
C LEU A 126 15.49 -18.77 -0.92
N LYS A 127 16.01 -19.53 0.07
CA LYS A 127 17.34 -19.33 0.64
C LYS A 127 18.06 -20.66 0.62
N TYR A 128 19.13 -20.73 -0.14
CA TYR A 128 20.06 -21.86 -0.16
C TYR A 128 21.19 -21.62 0.84
N ARG A 129 21.67 -22.65 1.47
CA ARG A 129 22.83 -22.66 2.37
C ARG A 129 23.44 -24.03 2.42
N HIS A 130 24.76 -24.10 2.19
CA HIS A 130 25.56 -25.30 2.45
C HIS A 130 26.25 -25.20 3.82
N ARG A 131 26.21 -26.27 4.62
CA ARG A 131 26.91 -26.33 5.89
C ARG A 131 27.26 -27.78 6.29
N LYS A 132 28.54 -28.05 6.53
CA LYS A 132 29.05 -29.36 6.98
C LYS A 132 28.64 -30.53 6.07
N GLY A 133 28.74 -30.37 4.73
CA GLY A 133 28.38 -31.40 3.77
C GLY A 133 26.86 -31.63 3.64
N VAL A 134 26.02 -30.67 4.08
CA VAL A 134 24.57 -30.75 3.95
C VAL A 134 24.05 -29.49 3.26
N ASN A 135 23.25 -29.69 2.22
CA ASN A 135 22.56 -28.65 1.47
C ASN A 135 21.21 -28.37 2.14
N TYR A 136 20.92 -27.10 2.39
CA TYR A 136 19.67 -26.62 2.97
C TYR A 136 18.97 -25.68 1.99
N ILE A 137 17.73 -25.97 1.61
CA ILE A 137 16.86 -25.06 0.88
C ILE A 137 15.71 -24.65 1.81
N ARG A 138 15.59 -23.37 2.07
CA ARG A 138 14.54 -22.82 2.92
C ARG A 138 13.58 -21.95 2.09
N MET A 139 12.31 -22.27 2.16
CA MET A 139 11.23 -21.55 1.49
C MET A 139 10.30 -20.90 2.51
N PHE A 140 9.71 -19.75 2.12
CA PHE A 140 8.78 -19.00 2.95
C PHE A 140 7.42 -18.86 2.22
N PRO A 141 6.61 -19.93 2.15
CA PRO A 141 5.31 -19.92 1.45
C PRO A 141 4.35 -18.88 2.02
N VAL A 142 4.36 -18.72 3.33
CA VAL A 142 3.53 -17.74 4.05
C VAL A 142 4.44 -16.81 4.82
N ARG A 143 4.63 -15.57 4.33
CA ARG A 143 5.36 -14.52 5.04
C ARG A 143 4.39 -13.68 5.86
N PRO A 144 4.69 -13.36 7.11
CA PRO A 144 3.91 -12.39 7.85
C PRO A 144 4.05 -11.02 7.18
N LYS A 145 2.98 -10.52 6.57
CA LYS A 145 2.94 -9.18 5.93
C LYS A 145 3.13 -8.02 6.93
N ARG A 146 3.26 -8.33 8.22
CA ARG A 146 3.34 -7.36 9.34
C ARG A 146 4.75 -6.87 9.65
N ALA A 147 5.79 -7.42 9.04
CA ALA A 147 7.17 -7.07 9.39
C ALA A 147 7.44 -5.56 9.23
N PHE A 148 7.02 -4.95 8.11
CA PHE A 148 7.20 -3.52 7.87
C PHE A 148 6.48 -2.65 8.90
N LEU A 149 5.22 -2.96 9.23
CA LEU A 149 4.45 -2.26 10.26
C LEU A 149 5.11 -2.39 11.63
N CYS A 150 5.52 -3.61 12.03
CA CYS A 150 6.21 -3.83 13.29
C CYS A 150 7.53 -3.05 13.36
N TRP A 151 8.30 -2.99 12.26
CA TRP A 151 9.53 -2.19 12.18
C TRP A 151 9.23 -0.69 12.32
N THR A 152 8.19 -0.18 11.65
CA THR A 152 7.81 1.24 11.71
C THR A 152 7.29 1.62 13.10
N LEU A 153 6.40 0.81 13.70
CA LEU A 153 5.92 1.03 15.07
C LEU A 153 7.04 0.88 16.09
N GLY A 154 7.93 -0.10 15.91
CA GLY A 154 9.12 -0.26 16.74
C GLY A 154 10.05 0.96 16.66
N ALA A 155 10.27 1.48 15.46
CA ALA A 155 11.07 2.69 15.24
C ALA A 155 10.43 3.94 15.90
N LEU A 156 9.11 4.08 15.80
CA LEU A 156 8.35 5.15 16.48
C LEU A 156 8.54 5.06 18.01
N MET A 157 8.28 3.89 18.58
CA MET A 157 8.42 3.69 20.03
C MET A 157 9.85 3.89 20.50
N LEU A 158 10.84 3.37 19.76
CA LEU A 158 12.26 3.52 20.07
C LEU A 158 12.68 5.01 19.99
N GLY A 159 12.24 5.72 18.95
CA GLY A 159 12.49 7.16 18.80
C GLY A 159 11.88 7.98 19.94
N ALA A 160 10.64 7.63 20.36
CA ALA A 160 9.99 8.28 21.49
C ALA A 160 10.72 8.01 22.82
N VAL A 161 11.04 6.76 23.12
CA VAL A 161 11.73 6.38 24.36
C VAL A 161 13.12 7.01 24.43
N LEU A 162 13.93 6.89 23.37
CA LEU A 162 15.28 7.48 23.35
C LEU A 162 15.21 9.00 23.36
N GLY A 163 14.24 9.63 22.68
CA GLY A 163 14.03 11.07 22.76
C GLY A 163 13.76 11.54 24.19
N LEU A 164 12.87 10.87 24.91
CA LEU A 164 12.56 11.17 26.32
C LEU A 164 13.76 10.92 27.25
N LEU A 165 14.50 9.83 27.04
CA LEU A 165 15.70 9.55 27.82
C LEU A 165 16.78 10.61 27.59
N CYS A 166 17.00 11.01 26.34
CA CYS A 166 17.97 12.05 26.01
C CYS A 166 17.57 13.41 26.60
N THR A 167 16.28 13.79 26.54
CA THR A 167 15.84 15.05 27.20
C THR A 167 15.97 15.03 28.72
N SER A 168 15.88 13.84 29.35
CA SER A 168 15.94 13.69 30.81
C SER A 168 17.36 13.56 31.36
N PHE A 169 18.26 12.92 30.62
CA PHE A 169 19.57 12.50 31.14
C PHE A 169 20.77 13.06 30.36
N ALA A 170 20.60 13.43 29.08
CA ALA A 170 21.72 13.94 28.29
C ALA A 170 21.84 15.47 28.38
N PRO A 171 23.08 16.02 28.37
CA PRO A 171 23.31 17.46 28.29
C PRO A 171 22.68 18.05 27.02
N GLU A 172 22.20 19.29 27.09
CA GLU A 172 21.57 19.99 25.97
C GLU A 172 22.50 20.10 24.75
N THR A 173 23.81 20.27 24.97
CA THR A 173 24.82 20.30 23.90
C THR A 173 24.86 18.99 23.10
N VAL A 174 24.73 17.84 23.77
CA VAL A 174 24.71 16.52 23.12
C VAL A 174 23.39 16.34 22.33
N ASN A 175 22.27 16.76 22.93
CA ASN A 175 20.97 16.68 22.27
C ASN A 175 20.93 17.56 21.01
N THR A 176 21.44 18.78 21.09
CA THR A 176 21.53 19.70 19.95
C THR A 176 22.46 19.16 18.87
N ALA A 177 23.65 18.64 19.25
CA ALA A 177 24.57 18.03 18.28
C ALA A 177 23.96 16.81 17.59
N LEU A 178 23.33 15.90 18.35
CA LEU A 178 22.66 14.72 17.79
C LEU A 178 21.52 15.11 16.84
N ASN A 179 20.72 16.08 17.22
CA ASN A 179 19.62 16.58 16.38
C ASN A 179 20.15 17.21 15.09
N THR A 180 21.12 18.13 15.19
CA THR A 180 21.60 18.91 14.04
C THR A 180 22.44 18.09 13.06
N TYR A 181 23.33 17.22 13.55
CA TYR A 181 24.28 16.51 12.69
C TYR A 181 23.81 15.12 12.25
N PHE A 182 22.80 14.53 12.89
CA PHE A 182 22.34 13.19 12.55
C PHE A 182 20.84 13.12 12.26
N LEU A 183 19.97 13.51 13.19
CA LEU A 183 18.54 13.28 13.06
C LEU A 183 17.92 14.13 11.94
N VAL A 184 18.20 15.43 11.93
CA VAL A 184 17.67 16.37 10.92
C VAL A 184 18.20 16.05 9.52
N PRO A 185 19.50 15.80 9.28
CA PRO A 185 19.98 15.42 7.95
C PRO A 185 19.33 14.14 7.41
N VAL A 186 19.24 13.07 8.21
CA VAL A 186 18.61 11.81 7.76
C VAL A 186 17.13 12.00 7.44
N LYS A 187 16.38 12.70 8.30
CA LYS A 187 14.99 13.09 8.06
C LYS A 187 14.86 13.88 6.76
N THR A 188 15.71 14.89 6.54
CA THR A 188 15.68 15.76 5.36
C THR A 188 16.00 15.00 4.08
N MET A 189 16.98 14.09 4.10
CA MET A 189 17.29 13.22 2.94
C MET A 189 16.07 12.39 2.54
N TYR A 190 15.38 11.77 3.50
CA TYR A 190 14.17 11.02 3.23
C TYR A 190 13.04 11.90 2.67
N MET A 191 12.85 13.09 3.26
CA MET A 191 11.85 14.06 2.76
C MET A 191 12.15 14.52 1.34
N ASN A 192 13.41 14.80 1.01
CA ASN A 192 13.82 15.16 -0.33
C ASN A 192 13.58 14.02 -1.34
N ALA A 193 13.83 12.77 -0.93
CA ALA A 193 13.52 11.60 -1.76
C ALA A 193 12.00 11.45 -2.02
N LEU A 194 11.15 11.75 -1.01
CA LEU A 194 9.70 11.81 -1.21
C LEU A 194 9.30 12.96 -2.15
N LYS A 195 9.80 14.19 -1.90
CA LYS A 195 9.50 15.37 -2.73
C LYS A 195 9.85 15.11 -4.20
N MET A 196 11.01 14.51 -4.48
CA MET A 196 11.48 14.19 -5.83
C MET A 196 10.50 13.34 -6.62
N ILE A 197 9.83 12.37 -5.96
CA ILE A 197 8.97 11.41 -6.63
C ILE A 197 7.51 11.86 -6.75
N VAL A 198 7.09 12.90 -5.99
CA VAL A 198 5.67 13.32 -5.87
C VAL A 198 5.08 13.69 -7.23
N ALA A 199 5.69 14.63 -7.94
CA ALA A 199 5.16 15.13 -9.21
C ALA A 199 5.03 14.02 -10.28
N PRO A 200 6.07 13.19 -10.55
CA PRO A 200 5.94 12.08 -11.48
C PRO A 200 4.87 11.06 -11.07
N VAL A 201 4.80 10.69 -9.80
CA VAL A 201 3.81 9.70 -9.32
C VAL A 201 2.39 10.21 -9.53
N VAL A 202 2.09 11.44 -9.10
CA VAL A 202 0.76 12.03 -9.26
C VAL A 202 0.39 12.13 -10.74
N PHE A 203 1.30 12.63 -11.57
CA PHE A 203 1.10 12.80 -13.00
C PHE A 203 0.77 11.48 -13.72
N PHE A 204 1.64 10.49 -13.60
CA PHE A 204 1.45 9.21 -14.29
C PHE A 204 0.32 8.38 -13.69
N SER A 205 0.03 8.48 -12.38
CA SER A 205 -1.13 7.81 -11.78
C SER A 205 -2.44 8.36 -12.31
N ILE A 206 -2.56 9.68 -12.45
CA ILE A 206 -3.78 10.31 -13.00
C ILE A 206 -3.95 9.97 -14.49
N ILE A 207 -2.89 10.08 -15.30
CA ILE A 207 -2.97 9.69 -16.71
C ILE A 207 -3.39 8.24 -16.86
N SER A 208 -2.71 7.33 -16.16
CA SER A 208 -3.01 5.89 -16.20
C SER A 208 -4.46 5.60 -15.80
N CYS A 209 -4.96 6.31 -14.79
CA CYS A 209 -6.36 6.22 -14.37
C CYS A 209 -7.31 6.66 -15.50
N ILE A 210 -7.07 7.84 -16.12
CA ILE A 210 -7.95 8.41 -17.15
C ILE A 210 -7.93 7.58 -18.43
N VAL A 211 -6.76 7.15 -18.88
CA VAL A 211 -6.64 6.30 -20.06
C VAL A 211 -7.31 4.94 -19.82
N GLY A 212 -7.28 4.44 -18.59
CA GLY A 212 -8.06 3.26 -18.17
C GLY A 212 -9.58 3.44 -18.27
N PHE A 213 -10.09 4.67 -18.11
CA PHE A 213 -11.52 4.98 -18.25
C PHE A 213 -12.01 4.97 -19.69
N SER A 214 -11.16 5.11 -20.70
CA SER A 214 -11.59 5.05 -22.11
C SER A 214 -12.23 3.71 -22.47
N ASP A 215 -11.91 2.62 -21.76
CA ASP A 215 -12.58 1.32 -21.89
C ASP A 215 -13.92 1.24 -21.15
N LEU A 216 -14.19 2.17 -20.22
CA LEU A 216 -15.44 2.22 -19.47
C LEU A 216 -16.66 2.60 -20.32
N SER A 217 -16.46 3.16 -21.52
CA SER A 217 -17.53 3.37 -22.49
C SER A 217 -18.24 2.06 -22.87
N SER A 218 -17.53 0.94 -22.80
CA SER A 218 -18.06 -0.41 -22.99
C SER A 218 -18.84 -0.96 -21.78
N LEU A 219 -18.70 -0.36 -20.60
CA LEU A 219 -19.27 -0.84 -19.32
C LEU A 219 -20.65 -0.26 -18.98
N GLY A 220 -21.12 0.69 -19.78
CA GLY A 220 -22.51 1.17 -19.78
C GLY A 220 -23.00 1.69 -18.42
N ARG A 221 -24.28 1.43 -18.15
CA ARG A 221 -25.03 1.98 -17.01
C ARG A 221 -24.46 1.63 -15.63
N ILE A 222 -23.84 0.46 -15.47
CA ILE A 222 -23.28 0.01 -14.17
C ILE A 222 -22.07 0.88 -13.80
N GLY A 223 -21.14 1.08 -14.74
CA GLY A 223 -19.95 1.90 -14.53
C GLY A 223 -20.29 3.35 -14.19
N GLY A 224 -21.27 3.95 -14.90
CA GLY A 224 -21.74 5.30 -14.62
C GLY A 224 -22.34 5.44 -13.21
N LYS A 225 -23.12 4.47 -12.76
CA LYS A 225 -23.68 4.46 -11.38
C LYS A 225 -22.60 4.32 -10.31
N ILE A 226 -21.61 3.44 -10.53
CA ILE A 226 -20.49 3.27 -9.61
C ILE A 226 -19.70 4.58 -9.50
N MET A 227 -19.33 5.17 -10.63
CA MET A 227 -18.57 6.42 -10.66
C MET A 227 -19.32 7.57 -10.01
N GLY A 228 -20.63 7.70 -10.29
CA GLY A 228 -21.47 8.73 -9.66
C GLY A 228 -21.55 8.58 -8.14
N LEU A 229 -21.64 7.33 -7.61
CA LEU A 229 -21.61 7.09 -6.17
C LEU A 229 -20.24 7.42 -5.59
N TYR A 230 -19.13 7.04 -6.24
CA TYR A 230 -17.79 7.36 -5.76
C TYR A 230 -17.53 8.86 -5.69
N LEU A 231 -17.93 9.62 -6.71
CA LEU A 231 -17.84 11.08 -6.67
C LEU A 231 -18.67 11.68 -5.54
N LEU A 232 -19.89 11.19 -5.34
CA LEU A 232 -20.76 11.63 -4.26
C LEU A 232 -20.12 11.36 -2.89
N THR A 233 -19.62 10.15 -2.65
CA THR A 233 -19.00 9.79 -1.37
C THR A 233 -17.70 10.55 -1.13
N THR A 234 -16.91 10.81 -2.16
CA THR A 234 -15.69 11.63 -2.07
C THR A 234 -15.99 13.06 -1.63
N VAL A 235 -17.01 13.70 -2.20
CA VAL A 235 -17.44 15.06 -1.77
C VAL A 235 -17.91 15.05 -0.32
N ILE A 236 -18.71 14.05 0.06
CA ILE A 236 -19.15 13.89 1.44
C ILE A 236 -17.96 13.66 2.38
N ALA A 237 -17.00 12.82 1.99
CA ALA A 237 -15.82 12.51 2.80
C ALA A 237 -14.96 13.74 3.07
N VAL A 238 -14.72 14.57 2.06
CA VAL A 238 -14.02 15.86 2.25
C VAL A 238 -14.78 16.74 3.23
N SER A 239 -16.09 16.86 3.06
CA SER A 239 -16.96 17.66 3.95
C SER A 239 -16.93 17.13 5.40
N VAL A 240 -16.96 15.80 5.58
CA VAL A 240 -16.82 15.14 6.89
C VAL A 240 -15.44 15.43 7.51
N GLY A 241 -14.36 15.37 6.73
CA GLY A 241 -13.01 15.68 7.21
C GLY A 241 -12.89 17.12 7.69
N ILE A 242 -13.39 18.07 6.90
CA ILE A 242 -13.43 19.50 7.26
C ILE A 242 -14.30 19.71 8.50
N GLY A 243 -15.50 19.11 8.53
CA GLY A 243 -16.41 19.19 9.67
C GLY A 243 -15.81 18.63 10.95
N ALA A 244 -15.12 17.48 10.87
CA ALA A 244 -14.41 16.87 12.01
C ALA A 244 -13.31 17.80 12.55
N PHE A 245 -12.54 18.46 11.67
CA PHE A 245 -11.54 19.45 12.07
C PHE A 245 -12.18 20.62 12.82
N TYR A 246 -13.22 21.27 12.28
CA TYR A 246 -13.86 22.41 12.93
C TYR A 246 -14.56 22.05 14.24
N LEU A 247 -15.05 20.81 14.36
CA LEU A 247 -15.73 20.33 15.57
C LEU A 247 -14.75 20.06 16.72
N LEU A 248 -13.63 19.38 16.42
CA LEU A 248 -12.67 18.95 17.44
C LEU A 248 -11.47 19.88 17.59
N LYS A 249 -11.16 20.69 16.57
CA LYS A 249 -10.05 21.65 16.54
C LYS A 249 -8.74 21.06 17.09
N PRO A 250 -8.24 19.95 16.50
CA PRO A 250 -7.00 19.32 16.95
C PRO A 250 -5.81 20.26 16.74
N GLY A 251 -4.76 20.09 17.53
CA GLY A 251 -3.54 20.88 17.40
C GLY A 251 -3.56 22.13 18.27
N ARG A 252 -3.10 21.99 19.53
CA ARG A 252 -2.96 23.12 20.46
C ARG A 252 -1.77 23.99 20.09
N ALA A 253 -1.74 25.22 20.62
CA ALA A 253 -0.65 26.17 20.48
C ALA A 253 0.75 25.62 20.88
N SER A 254 0.82 24.51 21.61
CA SER A 254 2.07 23.82 21.94
C SER A 254 2.79 23.23 20.72
N LEU A 255 2.04 22.82 19.69
CA LEU A 255 2.62 22.40 18.42
C LEU A 255 3.23 23.59 17.67
N ALA A 256 2.53 24.74 17.72
CA ALA A 256 2.97 25.97 17.10
C ALA A 256 4.26 26.55 17.78
N ALA A 257 4.35 26.49 19.10
CA ALA A 257 5.49 27.04 19.82
C ALA A 257 6.82 26.32 19.51
N GLY A 258 6.79 25.00 19.35
CA GLY A 258 7.97 24.22 18.97
C GLY A 258 8.35 24.33 17.48
N LEU A 259 7.37 24.60 16.62
CA LEU A 259 7.57 24.73 15.17
C LEU A 259 8.01 26.15 14.76
N MET A 260 7.60 27.17 15.51
CA MET A 260 7.98 28.56 15.23
C MET A 260 9.44 28.89 15.58
N GLN A 261 10.12 28.11 16.41
CA GLN A 261 11.55 28.27 16.65
C GLN A 261 12.41 27.99 15.40
N ASP A 262 11.98 27.07 14.54
CA ASP A 262 12.65 26.80 13.25
C ASP A 262 12.14 27.68 12.09
N ALA A 263 11.02 28.40 12.31
CA ALA A 263 10.28 29.14 11.27
C ALA A 263 10.37 30.66 11.46
N SER A 264 11.52 31.22 11.88
CA SER A 264 11.74 32.64 12.10
C SER A 264 11.55 33.55 10.86
N SER A 265 11.00 33.04 9.76
CA SER A 265 10.73 33.78 8.51
C SER A 265 9.30 33.65 7.98
N ILE A 266 8.36 33.08 8.74
CA ILE A 266 6.97 32.99 8.25
C ILE A 266 6.26 34.29 8.63
N THR A 267 6.28 35.23 7.69
CA THR A 267 5.33 36.35 7.69
C THR A 267 3.94 35.79 7.57
N THR A 268 3.03 36.12 8.48
CA THR A 268 1.57 35.86 8.37
C THR A 268 1.06 36.49 7.07
N GLN A 269 1.16 35.76 5.97
CA GLN A 269 0.56 36.16 4.70
C GLN A 269 -0.86 35.61 4.67
N THR A 270 -1.84 36.51 4.78
CA THR A 270 -3.20 36.22 4.31
C THR A 270 -3.13 36.04 2.80
N ILE A 271 -3.25 34.79 2.35
CA ILE A 271 -3.28 34.51 0.93
C ILE A 271 -4.70 34.79 0.46
N ASP A 272 -4.91 35.99 -0.01
CA ASP A 272 -6.14 36.38 -0.69
C ASP A 272 -6.02 35.98 -2.16
N VAL A 273 -6.11 34.68 -2.44
CA VAL A 273 -6.15 34.17 -3.81
C VAL A 273 -7.57 34.34 -4.31
N SER A 274 -7.76 35.23 -5.27
CA SER A 274 -9.03 35.37 -5.97
C SER A 274 -9.40 34.04 -6.65
N VAL A 275 -10.64 33.56 -6.48
CA VAL A 275 -11.14 32.35 -7.18
C VAL A 275 -10.93 32.47 -8.70
N LYS A 276 -11.03 33.69 -9.24
CA LYS A 276 -10.75 33.97 -10.64
C LYS A 276 -9.31 33.65 -11.03
N ASP A 277 -8.34 34.14 -10.23
CA ASP A 277 -6.93 33.92 -10.51
C ASP A 277 -6.57 32.42 -10.35
N MET A 278 -7.20 31.73 -9.42
CA MET A 278 -7.04 30.29 -9.26
C MET A 278 -7.52 29.51 -10.50
N ILE A 279 -8.70 29.87 -11.04
CA ILE A 279 -9.24 29.21 -12.25
C ILE A 279 -8.36 29.50 -13.46
N VAL A 280 -7.89 30.73 -13.63
CA VAL A 280 -7.00 31.11 -14.74
C VAL A 280 -5.66 30.39 -14.63
N ASN A 281 -5.11 30.29 -13.42
CA ASN A 281 -3.82 29.65 -13.16
C ASN A 281 -3.86 28.11 -13.15
N ILE A 282 -5.02 27.47 -13.34
CA ILE A 282 -5.11 26.02 -13.56
C ILE A 282 -4.36 25.61 -14.83
N ILE A 283 -4.42 26.46 -15.86
CA ILE A 283 -3.78 26.19 -17.15
C ILE A 283 -2.33 26.68 -17.09
N PRO A 284 -1.33 25.79 -17.19
CA PRO A 284 0.08 26.20 -17.16
C PRO A 284 0.48 26.90 -18.47
N GLN A 285 1.43 27.83 -18.37
CA GLN A 285 1.98 28.52 -19.55
C GLN A 285 2.89 27.60 -20.39
N ASN A 286 3.47 26.60 -19.77
CA ASN A 286 4.26 25.55 -20.43
C ASN A 286 4.14 24.22 -19.68
N ILE A 287 4.60 23.13 -20.28
CA ILE A 287 4.48 21.76 -19.74
C ILE A 287 5.47 21.51 -18.60
N ILE A 288 6.57 22.22 -18.52
CA ILE A 288 7.69 21.94 -17.61
C ILE A 288 7.50 22.61 -16.25
N ASP A 289 7.01 23.83 -16.22
CA ASP A 289 6.83 24.61 -14.98
C ASP A 289 6.03 23.89 -13.89
N PRO A 290 4.92 23.17 -14.19
CA PRO A 290 4.20 22.43 -13.18
C PRO A 290 5.05 21.39 -12.42
N PHE A 291 5.98 20.74 -13.14
CA PHE A 291 6.92 19.79 -12.53
C PHE A 291 8.00 20.49 -11.72
N GLN A 292 8.58 21.57 -12.25
CA GLN A 292 9.68 22.30 -11.63
C GLN A 292 9.24 23.03 -10.34
N GLN A 293 8.08 23.68 -10.39
CA GLN A 293 7.50 24.41 -9.26
C GLN A 293 6.67 23.52 -8.34
N SER A 294 6.47 22.24 -8.71
CA SER A 294 5.56 21.33 -8.02
C SER A 294 4.14 21.91 -7.87
N ASN A 295 3.68 22.68 -8.89
CA ASN A 295 2.33 23.21 -8.92
C ASN A 295 1.33 22.10 -9.27
N MET A 296 0.74 21.51 -8.25
CA MET A 296 -0.07 20.29 -8.40
C MET A 296 -1.35 20.51 -9.14
N LEU A 297 -2.00 21.68 -9.00
CA LEU A 297 -3.23 21.96 -9.72
C LEU A 297 -3.00 21.99 -11.23
N GLN A 298 -1.92 22.63 -11.68
CA GLN A 298 -1.49 22.64 -13.06
C GLN A 298 -1.05 21.27 -13.55
N LEU A 299 -0.33 20.52 -12.71
CA LEU A 299 0.12 19.17 -13.02
C LEU A 299 -1.05 18.20 -13.24
N ILE A 300 -2.08 18.31 -12.38
CA ILE A 300 -3.32 17.55 -12.50
C ILE A 300 -4.04 17.90 -13.80
N PHE A 301 -4.20 19.20 -14.09
CA PHE A 301 -4.83 19.66 -15.35
C PHE A 301 -4.10 19.09 -16.57
N LEU A 302 -2.76 19.16 -16.58
CA LEU A 302 -1.93 18.61 -17.64
C LEU A 302 -2.08 17.08 -17.77
N ALA A 303 -2.13 16.37 -16.66
CA ALA A 303 -2.33 14.93 -16.62
C ALA A 303 -3.70 14.52 -17.16
N VAL A 304 -4.76 15.26 -16.80
CA VAL A 304 -6.12 15.06 -17.34
C VAL A 304 -6.14 15.29 -18.84
N LEU A 305 -5.58 16.41 -19.29
CA LEU A 305 -5.56 16.77 -20.71
C LEU A 305 -4.82 15.73 -21.55
N LEU A 306 -3.64 15.30 -21.10
CA LEU A 306 -2.86 14.28 -21.80
C LEU A 306 -3.51 12.89 -21.73
N GLY A 307 -4.14 12.54 -20.62
CA GLY A 307 -4.87 11.28 -20.46
C GLY A 307 -6.06 11.19 -21.43
N VAL A 308 -6.84 12.26 -21.55
CA VAL A 308 -7.94 12.36 -22.53
C VAL A 308 -7.39 12.32 -23.96
N GLY A 309 -6.33 13.10 -24.26
CA GLY A 309 -5.69 13.10 -25.57
C GLY A 309 -5.17 11.71 -25.97
N ALA A 310 -4.53 10.99 -25.05
CA ALA A 310 -4.06 9.62 -25.28
C ALA A 310 -5.22 8.63 -25.54
N GLY A 311 -6.37 8.85 -24.92
CA GLY A 311 -7.58 8.06 -25.22
C GLY A 311 -8.18 8.33 -26.60
N LEU A 312 -8.03 9.56 -27.11
CA LEU A 312 -8.64 10.02 -28.38
C LEU A 312 -7.75 9.85 -29.61
N ILE A 313 -6.44 9.56 -29.45
CA ILE A 313 -5.47 9.53 -30.57
C ILE A 313 -5.69 8.37 -31.57
N GLY A 314 -6.61 7.45 -31.30
CA GLY A 314 -6.97 6.36 -32.20
C GLY A 314 -5.89 5.28 -32.29
N LYS A 315 -5.18 5.17 -33.42
CA LYS A 315 -4.19 4.10 -33.71
C LYS A 315 -3.15 3.87 -32.61
N TYR A 316 -2.70 4.91 -31.94
CA TYR A 316 -1.65 4.85 -30.91
C TYR A 316 -2.19 4.79 -29.47
N SER A 317 -3.51 4.78 -29.29
CA SER A 317 -4.14 4.82 -27.96
C SER A 317 -3.67 3.65 -27.07
N GLN A 318 -3.62 2.42 -27.63
CA GLN A 318 -3.16 1.26 -26.86
C GLN A 318 -1.68 1.36 -26.49
N MET A 319 -0.81 1.75 -27.42
CA MET A 319 0.61 1.94 -27.16
C MET A 319 0.87 3.00 -26.07
N LEU A 320 0.15 4.14 -26.12
CA LEU A 320 0.27 5.18 -25.11
C LEU A 320 -0.29 4.72 -23.75
N ARG A 321 -1.36 3.95 -23.74
CA ARG A 321 -1.89 3.33 -22.52
C ARG A 321 -0.84 2.45 -21.85
N ASP A 322 -0.24 1.53 -22.59
CA ASP A 322 0.76 0.60 -22.09
C ASP A 322 2.00 1.36 -21.60
N LEU A 323 2.41 2.42 -22.31
CA LEU A 323 3.52 3.29 -21.92
C LEU A 323 3.24 4.01 -20.59
N PHE A 324 2.07 4.68 -20.46
CA PHE A 324 1.73 5.40 -19.25
C PHE A 324 1.51 4.46 -18.06
N GLN A 325 0.96 3.27 -18.30
CA GLN A 325 0.85 2.22 -17.28
C GLN A 325 2.24 1.76 -16.82
N ALA A 326 3.17 1.48 -17.74
CA ALA A 326 4.54 1.07 -17.42
C ALA A 326 5.29 2.16 -16.64
N LEU A 327 5.13 3.45 -17.02
CA LEU A 327 5.72 4.57 -16.28
C LEU A 327 5.11 4.71 -14.88
N ASN A 328 3.79 4.59 -14.75
CA ASN A 328 3.13 4.56 -13.44
C ASN A 328 3.69 3.44 -12.55
N ASP A 329 3.79 2.23 -13.07
CA ASP A 329 4.31 1.07 -12.33
C ASP A 329 5.77 1.26 -11.95
N LEU A 330 6.60 1.86 -12.83
CA LEU A 330 7.98 2.23 -12.54
C LEU A 330 8.06 3.20 -11.35
N PHE A 331 7.33 4.32 -11.40
CA PHE A 331 7.35 5.32 -10.34
C PHE A 331 6.77 4.80 -9.03
N LEU A 332 5.72 3.95 -9.08
CA LEU A 332 5.20 3.25 -7.91
C LEU A 332 6.23 2.29 -7.31
N LYS A 333 7.03 1.60 -8.15
CA LYS A 333 8.12 0.74 -7.68
C LYS A 333 9.22 1.54 -6.99
N VAL A 334 9.65 2.66 -7.57
CA VAL A 334 10.64 3.58 -6.97
C VAL A 334 10.11 4.13 -5.64
N THR A 335 8.84 4.57 -5.60
CA THR A 335 8.17 4.98 -4.36
C THR A 335 8.24 3.87 -3.30
N GLY A 336 7.96 2.62 -3.69
CA GLY A 336 8.08 1.47 -2.79
C GLY A 336 9.49 1.24 -2.25
N LEU A 337 10.54 1.58 -2.99
CA LEU A 337 11.93 1.53 -2.52
C LEU A 337 12.19 2.62 -1.47
N ILE A 338 11.74 3.86 -1.73
CA ILE A 338 11.86 4.99 -0.80
C ILE A 338 11.11 4.68 0.50
N ILE A 339 9.88 4.16 0.40
CA ILE A 339 9.05 3.80 1.57
C ILE A 339 9.73 2.75 2.47
N LYS A 340 10.57 1.86 1.94
CA LYS A 340 11.32 0.91 2.78
C LYS A 340 12.25 1.58 3.79
N LEU A 341 12.69 2.80 3.52
CA LEU A 341 13.51 3.60 4.44
C LEU A 341 12.68 4.32 5.51
N MET A 342 11.34 4.30 5.41
CA MET A 342 10.41 4.97 6.31
C MET A 342 10.66 4.67 7.80
N PRO A 343 10.96 3.43 8.26
CA PRO A 343 11.20 3.20 9.68
C PRO A 343 12.37 4.02 10.24
N VAL A 344 13.45 4.19 9.46
CA VAL A 344 14.59 5.02 9.86
C VAL A 344 14.20 6.49 9.94
N ALA A 345 13.45 6.97 8.94
CA ALA A 345 12.98 8.35 8.91
C ALA A 345 11.98 8.65 10.04
N VAL A 346 11.09 7.70 10.37
CA VAL A 346 10.16 7.80 11.51
C VAL A 346 10.91 7.89 12.83
N PHE A 347 11.91 7.03 13.05
CA PHE A 347 12.77 7.09 14.22
C PHE A 347 13.41 8.47 14.38
N CYS A 348 14.10 8.94 13.33
CA CYS A 348 14.76 10.25 13.35
C CYS A 348 13.77 11.40 13.54
N SER A 349 12.61 11.34 12.89
CA SER A 349 11.58 12.38 12.98
C SER A 349 10.98 12.50 14.38
N VAL A 350 10.60 11.36 14.98
CA VAL A 350 9.98 11.33 16.31
C VAL A 350 10.99 11.73 17.39
N MET A 351 12.21 11.22 17.32
CA MET A 351 13.27 11.57 18.26
C MET A 351 13.61 13.07 18.14
N SER A 352 13.81 13.58 16.93
CA SER A 352 14.06 15.01 16.67
C SER A 352 12.94 15.89 17.21
N LEU A 353 11.67 15.49 17.01
CA LEU A 353 10.49 16.20 17.51
C LEU A 353 10.53 16.30 19.04
N ILE A 354 10.77 15.20 19.74
CA ILE A 354 10.80 15.18 21.21
C ILE A 354 11.97 16.02 21.75
N LEU A 355 13.13 15.96 21.11
CA LEU A 355 14.29 16.75 21.50
C LEU A 355 14.06 18.26 21.32
N SER A 356 13.30 18.66 20.29
CA SER A 356 13.04 20.08 19.99
C SER A 356 11.82 20.66 20.70
N THR A 357 10.73 19.88 20.86
CA THR A 357 9.43 20.39 21.29
C THR A 357 8.83 19.69 22.52
N GLY A 358 9.48 18.64 22.99
CA GLY A 358 9.03 17.85 24.14
C GLY A 358 7.82 16.95 23.84
N ILE A 359 7.26 16.34 24.89
CA ILE A 359 6.18 15.34 24.81
C ILE A 359 4.83 15.92 24.34
N GLY A 360 4.64 17.24 24.48
CA GLY A 360 3.38 17.93 24.09
C GLY A 360 3.04 17.74 22.60
N SER A 361 4.04 17.64 21.73
CA SER A 361 3.84 17.44 20.29
C SER A 361 3.34 16.03 19.95
N VAL A 362 3.74 15.04 20.73
CA VAL A 362 3.23 13.66 20.58
C VAL A 362 1.72 13.61 20.90
N LEU A 363 1.29 14.35 21.92
CA LEU A 363 -0.12 14.44 22.27
C LEU A 363 -0.94 15.09 21.15
N SER A 364 -0.41 16.14 20.53
CA SER A 364 -1.06 16.79 19.38
C SER A 364 -1.19 15.86 18.17
N LEU A 365 -0.19 15.01 17.91
CA LEU A 365 -0.30 13.97 16.86
C LEU A 365 -1.39 12.95 17.17
N LEU A 366 -1.57 12.58 18.44
CA LEU A 366 -2.66 11.68 18.87
C LEU A 366 -4.02 12.37 18.76
N GLU A 367 -4.13 13.66 19.03
CA GLU A 367 -5.36 14.44 18.80
C GLU A 367 -5.72 14.49 17.30
N MET A 368 -4.73 14.66 16.41
CA MET A 368 -4.92 14.60 14.96
C MET A 368 -5.42 13.21 14.53
N LEU A 369 -4.77 12.16 15.00
CA LEU A 369 -5.17 10.77 14.72
C LEU A 369 -6.59 10.49 15.24
N GLY A 370 -6.91 10.94 16.45
CA GLY A 370 -8.25 10.81 17.05
C GLY A 370 -9.31 11.51 16.21
N THR A 371 -9.04 12.74 15.76
CA THR A 371 -9.95 13.50 14.88
C THR A 371 -10.15 12.81 13.54
N PHE A 372 -9.09 12.28 12.96
CA PHE A 372 -9.17 11.50 11.73
C PHE A 372 -10.04 10.24 11.91
N VAL A 373 -9.79 9.45 12.95
CA VAL A 373 -10.59 8.24 13.25
C VAL A 373 -12.06 8.60 13.51
N PHE A 374 -12.32 9.70 14.21
CA PHE A 374 -13.68 10.22 14.40
C PHE A 374 -14.36 10.54 13.06
N GLY A 375 -13.68 11.20 12.12
CA GLY A 375 -14.19 11.43 10.77
C GLY A 375 -14.50 10.12 10.02
N LEU A 376 -13.65 9.09 10.16
CA LEU A 376 -13.90 7.78 9.56
C LEU A 376 -15.15 7.08 10.17
N LEU A 377 -15.39 7.24 11.47
CA LEU A 377 -16.60 6.71 12.12
C LEU A 377 -17.86 7.40 11.60
N ILE A 378 -17.83 8.73 11.43
CA ILE A 378 -18.93 9.47 10.78
C ILE A 378 -19.16 8.92 9.37
N MET A 379 -18.09 8.72 8.60
CA MET A 379 -18.21 8.22 7.23
C MET A 379 -18.78 6.80 7.18
N ALA A 380 -18.45 5.93 8.13
CA ALA A 380 -19.07 4.60 8.26
C ALA A 380 -20.59 4.67 8.52
N VAL A 381 -21.04 5.66 9.30
CA VAL A 381 -22.46 5.94 9.50
C VAL A 381 -23.10 6.45 8.20
N VAL A 382 -22.41 7.34 7.47
CA VAL A 382 -22.87 7.84 6.15
C VAL A 382 -23.09 6.69 5.17
N TYR A 383 -22.13 5.77 5.02
CA TYR A 383 -22.28 4.60 4.16
C TYR A 383 -23.45 3.70 4.59
N SER A 384 -23.62 3.49 5.90
CA SER A 384 -24.74 2.71 6.43
C SER A 384 -26.07 3.36 6.10
N THR A 385 -26.13 4.69 6.20
CA THR A 385 -27.32 5.49 5.83
C THR A 385 -27.57 5.44 4.33
N MET A 386 -26.55 5.49 3.50
CA MET A 386 -26.68 5.34 2.04
C MET A 386 -27.20 3.94 1.66
N ILE A 387 -26.72 2.88 2.30
CA ILE A 387 -27.24 1.51 2.11
C ILE A 387 -28.72 1.46 2.47
N LEU A 388 -29.12 2.12 3.56
CA LEU A 388 -30.51 2.16 4.01
C LEU A 388 -31.41 2.97 3.06
N LEU A 389 -31.02 4.20 2.70
CA LEU A 389 -31.85 5.14 1.95
C LEU A 389 -31.80 4.88 0.43
N ILE A 390 -30.61 4.76 -0.14
CA ILE A 390 -30.43 4.58 -1.58
C ILE A 390 -30.57 3.10 -1.95
N GLY A 391 -29.91 2.22 -1.22
CA GLY A 391 -29.95 0.77 -1.44
C GLY A 391 -31.28 0.15 -1.00
N ARG A 392 -32.04 0.82 -0.13
CA ARG A 392 -33.25 0.28 0.52
C ARG A 392 -32.99 -1.11 1.15
N LEU A 393 -31.83 -1.25 1.78
CA LEU A 393 -31.35 -2.47 2.44
C LEU A 393 -31.07 -2.18 3.91
N ASN A 394 -31.31 -3.17 4.77
CA ASN A 394 -30.84 -3.09 6.15
C ASN A 394 -29.29 -3.14 6.17
N PRO A 395 -28.58 -2.15 6.73
CA PRO A 395 -27.10 -2.13 6.74
C PRO A 395 -26.48 -3.16 7.72
N LEU A 396 -27.23 -3.66 8.69
CA LEU A 396 -26.68 -4.54 9.72
C LEU A 396 -26.05 -5.84 9.18
N PRO A 397 -26.66 -6.57 8.21
CA PRO A 397 -26.01 -7.72 7.58
C PRO A 397 -24.70 -7.36 6.89
N PHE A 398 -24.64 -6.20 6.24
CA PHE A 398 -23.41 -5.69 5.61
C PHE A 398 -22.30 -5.50 6.64
N VAL A 399 -22.56 -4.72 7.69
CA VAL A 399 -21.57 -4.44 8.76
C VAL A 399 -21.08 -5.75 9.38
N ARG A 400 -22.01 -6.66 9.76
CA ARG A 400 -21.65 -7.92 10.42
C ARG A 400 -20.82 -8.85 9.54
N LYS A 401 -21.17 -8.97 8.26
CA LYS A 401 -20.49 -9.88 7.33
C LYS A 401 -19.16 -9.33 6.82
N TYR A 402 -19.06 -8.01 6.68
CA TYR A 402 -17.85 -7.38 6.18
C TYR A 402 -16.82 -7.05 7.30
N ALA A 403 -17.23 -6.93 8.57
CA ALA A 403 -16.33 -6.63 9.68
C ALA A 403 -15.08 -7.51 9.77
N PRO A 404 -15.14 -8.85 9.58
CA PRO A 404 -13.93 -9.69 9.59
C PRO A 404 -12.97 -9.37 8.44
N TYR A 405 -13.50 -8.96 7.29
CA TYR A 405 -12.72 -8.54 6.11
C TYR A 405 -12.07 -7.17 6.34
N MET A 406 -12.80 -6.23 6.98
CA MET A 406 -12.26 -4.92 7.37
C MET A 406 -11.00 -5.06 8.23
N LEU A 407 -10.98 -5.96 9.22
CA LEU A 407 -9.81 -6.21 10.06
C LEU A 407 -8.61 -6.76 9.26
N GLN A 408 -8.88 -7.56 8.23
CA GLN A 408 -7.83 -8.05 7.33
C GLN A 408 -7.29 -6.92 6.45
N VAL A 409 -8.17 -6.08 5.86
CA VAL A 409 -7.78 -4.90 5.07
C VAL A 409 -6.98 -3.93 5.93
N PHE A 410 -7.42 -3.64 7.17
CA PHE A 410 -6.69 -2.84 8.14
C PHE A 410 -5.24 -3.34 8.29
N SER A 411 -5.04 -4.65 8.44
CA SER A 411 -3.70 -5.22 8.58
C SER A 411 -2.85 -5.16 7.29
N MET A 412 -3.46 -4.98 6.12
CA MET A 412 -2.78 -4.90 4.83
C MET A 412 -2.26 -3.49 4.52
N SER A 413 -2.87 -2.45 5.11
CA SER A 413 -2.51 -1.03 4.90
C SER A 413 -2.52 -0.60 3.43
N SER A 414 -3.27 -1.28 2.56
CA SER A 414 -3.28 -1.07 1.11
C SER A 414 -4.60 -1.48 0.50
N SER A 415 -5.31 -0.54 -0.12
CA SER A 415 -6.56 -0.78 -0.84
C SER A 415 -6.33 -1.69 -2.05
N ASN A 416 -5.23 -1.51 -2.78
CA ASN A 416 -4.88 -2.35 -3.94
C ASN A 416 -4.61 -3.81 -3.54
N ALA A 417 -3.88 -4.03 -2.44
CA ALA A 417 -3.64 -5.38 -1.94
C ALA A 417 -4.92 -6.06 -1.43
N ALA A 418 -5.94 -5.28 -1.05
CA ALA A 418 -7.21 -5.78 -0.54
C ALA A 418 -8.20 -6.18 -1.66
N ILE A 419 -7.95 -5.82 -2.95
CA ILE A 419 -8.86 -6.11 -4.06
C ILE A 419 -9.35 -7.58 -4.06
N PRO A 420 -8.49 -8.60 -4.03
CA PRO A 420 -8.97 -9.98 -4.09
C PRO A 420 -9.81 -10.38 -2.88
N LEU A 421 -9.46 -9.84 -1.70
CA LEU A 421 -10.19 -10.09 -0.46
C LEU A 421 -11.59 -9.46 -0.50
N ASN A 422 -11.68 -8.23 -1.01
CA ASN A 422 -12.92 -7.49 -1.17
C ASN A 422 -13.83 -8.14 -2.22
N MET A 423 -13.28 -8.62 -3.34
CA MET A 423 -14.04 -9.37 -4.35
C MET A 423 -14.62 -10.68 -3.76
N GLU A 424 -13.85 -11.37 -2.93
CA GLU A 424 -14.33 -12.57 -2.24
C GLU A 424 -15.48 -12.25 -1.28
N ALA A 425 -15.37 -11.17 -0.49
CA ALA A 425 -16.43 -10.72 0.40
C ALA A 425 -17.72 -10.38 -0.37
N CYS A 426 -17.59 -9.67 -1.51
CA CYS A 426 -18.70 -9.34 -2.39
C CYS A 426 -19.45 -10.58 -2.86
N GLY A 427 -18.75 -11.55 -3.46
CA GLY A 427 -19.36 -12.73 -4.06
C GLY A 427 -19.87 -13.72 -3.01
N LYS A 428 -19.01 -14.14 -2.05
CA LYS A 428 -19.33 -15.23 -1.13
C LYS A 428 -20.17 -14.82 0.07
N ARG A 429 -20.03 -13.58 0.56
CA ARG A 429 -20.69 -13.15 1.81
C ARG A 429 -21.87 -12.22 1.59
N LEU A 430 -21.75 -11.33 0.60
CA LEU A 430 -22.77 -10.31 0.36
C LEU A 430 -23.72 -10.65 -0.78
N GLY A 431 -23.41 -11.67 -1.61
CA GLY A 431 -24.26 -12.10 -2.72
C GLY A 431 -24.29 -11.12 -3.90
N ILE A 432 -23.26 -10.28 -4.04
CA ILE A 432 -23.11 -9.36 -5.17
C ILE A 432 -22.68 -10.15 -6.41
N HIS A 433 -23.32 -9.92 -7.56
CA HIS A 433 -23.00 -10.63 -8.81
C HIS A 433 -21.63 -10.21 -9.34
N LYS A 434 -20.91 -11.17 -9.96
CA LYS A 434 -19.55 -10.98 -10.47
C LYS A 434 -19.39 -9.77 -11.38
N ASN A 435 -20.35 -9.51 -12.29
CA ASN A 435 -20.30 -8.38 -13.22
C ASN A 435 -20.31 -6.99 -12.53
N VAL A 436 -20.71 -6.90 -11.27
CA VAL A 436 -20.66 -5.64 -10.51
C VAL A 436 -19.33 -5.53 -9.78
N TYR A 437 -18.99 -6.53 -8.94
CA TYR A 437 -17.81 -6.41 -8.10
C TYR A 437 -16.48 -6.53 -8.85
N SER A 438 -16.45 -7.24 -10.00
CA SER A 438 -15.23 -7.32 -10.83
C SER A 438 -14.83 -5.96 -11.42
N LEU A 439 -15.79 -5.03 -11.55
CA LEU A 439 -15.57 -3.67 -11.98
C LEU A 439 -15.41 -2.74 -10.78
N SER A 440 -16.38 -2.71 -9.86
CA SER A 440 -16.43 -1.71 -8.79
C SER A 440 -15.25 -1.82 -7.83
N VAL A 441 -14.84 -3.02 -7.44
CA VAL A 441 -13.79 -3.18 -6.42
C VAL A 441 -12.41 -2.74 -6.92
N PRO A 442 -11.92 -3.13 -8.12
CA PRO A 442 -10.66 -2.58 -8.64
C PRO A 442 -10.72 -1.08 -8.91
N LEU A 443 -11.84 -0.58 -9.43
CA LEU A 443 -12.06 0.84 -9.69
C LEU A 443 -12.07 1.64 -8.38
N GLY A 444 -12.78 1.16 -7.36
CA GLY A 444 -12.84 1.80 -6.04
C GLY A 444 -11.48 1.89 -5.37
N ALA A 445 -10.68 0.83 -5.45
CA ALA A 445 -9.33 0.80 -4.89
C ALA A 445 -8.39 1.91 -5.43
N THR A 446 -8.75 2.54 -6.56
CA THR A 446 -7.98 3.63 -7.18
C THR A 446 -8.70 4.97 -7.18
N VAL A 447 -10.03 5.00 -7.22
CA VAL A 447 -10.83 6.22 -7.40
C VAL A 447 -11.56 6.62 -6.12
N ASN A 448 -12.02 5.66 -5.34
CA ASN A 448 -12.83 5.91 -4.15
C ASN A 448 -11.97 5.91 -2.88
N MET A 449 -11.22 6.98 -2.70
CA MET A 449 -10.24 7.12 -1.60
C MET A 449 -10.78 8.00 -0.46
N ASP A 450 -12.00 7.75 -0.01
CA ASP A 450 -12.71 8.59 0.97
C ASP A 450 -11.97 8.72 2.31
N GLY A 451 -11.37 7.63 2.80
CA GLY A 451 -10.52 7.69 3.99
C GLY A 451 -9.26 8.53 3.79
N THR A 452 -8.75 8.61 2.55
CA THR A 452 -7.65 9.51 2.19
C THR A 452 -8.13 10.96 2.18
N CYS A 453 -9.33 11.23 1.67
CA CYS A 453 -9.93 12.57 1.68
C CYS A 453 -10.07 13.12 3.11
N ILE A 454 -10.61 12.32 4.02
CA ILE A 454 -10.75 12.70 5.45
C ILE A 454 -9.38 12.95 6.07
N TYR A 455 -8.41 12.06 5.82
CA TYR A 455 -7.03 12.22 6.28
C TYR A 455 -6.43 13.54 5.80
N LEU A 456 -6.49 13.80 4.50
CA LEU A 456 -5.92 14.99 3.89
C LEU A 456 -6.56 16.27 4.44
N ALA A 457 -7.91 16.30 4.57
CA ALA A 457 -8.62 17.45 5.10
C ALA A 457 -8.24 17.73 6.57
N VAL A 458 -8.30 16.72 7.45
CA VAL A 458 -7.99 16.87 8.87
C VAL A 458 -6.54 17.29 9.07
N PHE A 459 -5.60 16.61 8.40
CA PHE A 459 -4.17 16.85 8.63
C PHE A 459 -3.70 18.17 8.03
N ALA A 460 -4.14 18.50 6.81
CA ALA A 460 -3.77 19.77 6.19
C ALA A 460 -4.29 20.98 7.00
N LEU A 461 -5.56 20.92 7.43
CA LEU A 461 -6.16 22.00 8.22
C LEU A 461 -5.51 22.12 9.62
N THR A 462 -5.21 20.99 10.27
CA THR A 462 -4.55 21.00 11.58
C THR A 462 -3.15 21.58 11.48
N LEU A 463 -2.37 21.19 10.46
CA LEU A 463 -1.04 21.74 10.27
C LEU A 463 -1.08 23.21 9.86
N ALA A 464 -2.00 23.63 8.99
CA ALA A 464 -2.20 25.04 8.68
C ALA A 464 -2.49 25.85 9.93
N HIS A 465 -3.42 25.38 10.76
CA HIS A 465 -3.74 26.02 12.04
C HIS A 465 -2.53 26.08 12.99
N ALA A 466 -1.75 25.01 13.10
CA ALA A 466 -0.56 24.95 13.94
C ALA A 466 0.54 25.92 13.47
N TYR A 467 0.66 26.15 12.17
CA TYR A 467 1.61 27.14 11.60
C TYR A 467 1.04 28.55 11.49
N GLY A 468 -0.17 28.81 12.03
CA GLY A 468 -0.79 30.13 11.99
C GLY A 468 -1.26 30.57 10.60
N VAL A 469 -1.33 29.64 9.64
CA VAL A 469 -1.82 29.93 8.29
C VAL A 469 -3.35 30.02 8.30
N GLN A 470 -3.87 31.20 7.99
CA GLN A 470 -5.31 31.42 7.84
C GLN A 470 -5.76 31.02 6.43
N ILE A 471 -6.71 30.11 6.36
CA ILE A 471 -7.27 29.64 5.08
C ILE A 471 -8.51 30.48 4.77
N SER A 472 -8.44 31.32 3.71
CA SER A 472 -9.58 32.08 3.22
C SER A 472 -10.63 31.15 2.59
N GLY A 473 -11.87 31.65 2.38
CA GLY A 473 -12.93 30.87 1.73
C GLY A 473 -12.53 30.39 0.32
N ALA A 474 -11.81 31.22 -0.45
CA ALA A 474 -11.31 30.86 -1.76
C ALA A 474 -10.24 29.76 -1.70
N SER A 475 -9.30 29.88 -0.76
CA SER A 475 -8.28 28.86 -0.51
C SER A 475 -8.89 27.54 -0.02
N MET A 476 -10.00 27.59 0.73
CA MET A 476 -10.74 26.41 1.17
C MET A 476 -11.37 25.67 -0.04
N ILE A 477 -11.98 26.39 -0.97
CA ILE A 477 -12.53 25.79 -2.19
C ILE A 477 -11.42 25.13 -3.00
N SER A 478 -10.28 25.82 -3.15
CA SER A 478 -9.10 25.27 -3.82
C SER A 478 -8.61 23.97 -3.14
N LEU A 479 -8.52 23.97 -1.81
CA LEU A 479 -8.14 22.82 -1.02
C LEU A 479 -9.10 21.63 -1.24
N ILE A 480 -10.41 21.88 -1.21
CA ILE A 480 -11.45 20.86 -1.46
C ILE A 480 -11.27 20.23 -2.85
N ILE A 481 -11.13 21.04 -3.89
CA ILE A 481 -10.95 20.56 -5.26
C ILE A 481 -9.67 19.73 -5.35
N THR A 482 -8.57 20.20 -4.79
CA THR A 482 -7.29 19.49 -4.82
C THR A 482 -7.37 18.15 -4.06
N ILE A 483 -8.03 18.10 -2.89
CA ILE A 483 -8.24 16.85 -2.16
C ILE A 483 -9.01 15.85 -3.02
N ILE A 484 -10.12 16.27 -3.64
CA ILE A 484 -10.93 15.40 -4.49
C ILE A 484 -10.10 14.83 -5.64
N VAL A 485 -9.35 15.67 -6.33
CA VAL A 485 -8.56 15.23 -7.49
C VAL A 485 -7.38 14.35 -7.08
N LEU A 486 -6.67 14.72 -6.02
CA LEU A 486 -5.59 13.89 -5.47
C LEU A 486 -6.09 12.53 -5.01
N SER A 487 -7.29 12.46 -4.44
CA SER A 487 -7.86 11.19 -3.99
C SER A 487 -8.15 10.24 -5.16
N ILE A 488 -8.57 10.76 -6.31
CA ILE A 488 -8.83 9.96 -7.53
C ILE A 488 -7.53 9.39 -8.12
N GLY A 489 -6.42 10.11 -8.01
CA GLY A 489 -5.11 9.69 -8.53
C GLY A 489 -4.18 9.07 -7.49
N ALA A 490 -4.58 8.99 -6.23
CA ALA A 490 -3.73 8.49 -5.17
C ALA A 490 -3.48 6.98 -5.32
N PRO A 491 -2.22 6.53 -5.30
CA PRO A 491 -1.96 5.09 -5.32
C PRO A 491 -2.40 4.44 -4.00
N GLY A 492 -3.13 3.32 -4.07
CA GLY A 492 -3.63 2.58 -2.90
C GLY A 492 -2.55 1.80 -2.13
N ILE A 493 -1.40 2.43 -1.87
CA ILE A 493 -0.22 1.86 -1.21
C ILE A 493 0.13 2.61 0.08
N PRO A 494 0.86 1.99 1.03
CA PRO A 494 1.38 2.69 2.20
C PRO A 494 2.27 3.88 1.82
N GLY A 495 2.20 4.98 2.57
CA GLY A 495 2.98 6.20 2.33
C GLY A 495 2.42 7.17 1.29
N ALA A 496 1.45 6.74 0.45
CA ALA A 496 0.82 7.63 -0.53
C ALA A 496 0.15 8.85 0.11
N GLY A 497 -0.37 8.71 1.33
CA GLY A 497 -0.98 9.82 2.05
C GLY A 497 0.00 10.93 2.39
N LEU A 498 1.23 10.62 2.76
CA LEU A 498 2.27 11.64 3.00
C LEU A 498 2.60 12.40 1.72
N ILE A 499 2.64 11.70 0.58
CA ILE A 499 2.84 12.31 -0.73
C ILE A 499 1.71 13.30 -1.02
N CYS A 500 0.45 12.88 -0.92
CA CYS A 500 -0.70 13.76 -1.15
C CYS A 500 -0.76 14.91 -0.14
N LEU A 501 -0.41 14.66 1.13
CA LEU A 501 -0.35 15.70 2.16
C LEU A 501 0.72 16.75 1.84
N SER A 502 1.91 16.33 1.39
CA SER A 502 2.96 17.28 1.02
C SER A 502 2.54 18.22 -0.11
N VAL A 503 1.73 17.72 -1.04
CA VAL A 503 1.11 18.51 -2.11
C VAL A 503 0.20 19.61 -1.55
N LEU A 504 -0.71 19.21 -0.66
CA LEU A 504 -1.64 20.16 -0.05
C LEU A 504 -0.95 21.21 0.79
N LEU A 505 0.07 20.82 1.57
CA LEU A 505 0.82 21.75 2.41
C LEU A 505 1.58 22.78 1.56
N ALA A 506 2.18 22.34 0.44
CA ALA A 506 2.82 23.25 -0.50
C ALA A 506 1.82 24.25 -1.10
N GLN A 507 0.61 23.81 -1.44
CA GLN A 507 -0.46 24.65 -1.98
C GLN A 507 -0.93 25.74 -1.00
N ILE A 508 -0.99 25.40 0.28
CA ILE A 508 -1.42 26.34 1.34
C ILE A 508 -0.25 27.03 2.04
N ASN A 509 0.95 26.98 1.46
CA ASN A 509 2.19 27.56 1.97
C ASN A 509 2.55 27.17 3.43
N VAL A 510 2.21 25.94 3.81
CA VAL A 510 2.71 25.33 5.03
C VAL A 510 4.05 24.66 4.74
N PRO A 511 5.09 24.88 5.57
CA PRO A 511 6.39 24.25 5.38
C PRO A 511 6.30 22.73 5.25
N LEU A 512 7.00 22.17 4.27
CA LEU A 512 6.96 20.73 4.00
C LEU A 512 7.60 19.90 5.11
N GLU A 513 8.38 20.51 5.96
CA GLU A 513 8.93 19.96 7.21
C GLU A 513 7.82 19.46 8.15
N ALA A 514 6.62 20.06 8.08
CA ALA A 514 5.42 19.62 8.79
C ALA A 514 5.01 18.17 8.45
N VAL A 515 5.27 17.68 7.23
CA VAL A 515 5.05 16.28 6.86
C VAL A 515 5.90 15.35 7.73
N GLY A 516 7.10 15.79 8.11
CA GLY A 516 7.98 15.04 8.98
C GLY A 516 7.38 14.72 10.36
N LEU A 517 6.48 15.58 10.86
CA LEU A 517 5.78 15.35 12.13
C LEU A 517 4.79 14.18 11.98
N VAL A 518 4.08 14.14 10.85
CA VAL A 518 3.03 13.14 10.57
C VAL A 518 3.60 11.77 10.27
N MET A 519 4.85 11.69 9.77
CA MET A 519 5.50 10.43 9.41
C MET A 519 5.45 9.39 10.53
N GLY A 520 5.55 9.84 11.79
CA GLY A 520 5.51 8.95 12.95
C GLY A 520 4.21 8.13 13.06
N ILE A 521 3.09 8.69 12.66
CA ILE A 521 1.76 8.06 12.77
C ILE A 521 1.18 7.62 11.41
N ASP A 522 1.83 7.93 10.27
CA ASP A 522 1.27 7.64 8.94
C ASP A 522 1.01 6.16 8.71
N ALA A 523 1.83 5.28 9.28
CA ALA A 523 1.61 3.83 9.18
C ALA A 523 0.25 3.41 9.76
N LEU A 524 -0.15 3.99 10.91
CA LEU A 524 -1.47 3.78 11.52
C LEU A 524 -2.56 4.43 10.65
N CYS A 525 -2.33 5.66 10.20
CA CYS A 525 -3.26 6.34 9.30
C CYS A 525 -3.50 5.53 8.01
N ALA A 526 -2.46 4.92 7.44
CA ALA A 526 -2.57 4.07 6.25
C ALA A 526 -3.45 2.83 6.48
N MET A 527 -3.39 2.22 7.67
CA MET A 527 -4.26 1.10 8.05
C MET A 527 -5.74 1.53 8.09
N PHE A 528 -6.02 2.63 8.75
CA PHE A 528 -7.37 3.19 8.85
C PHE A 528 -7.90 3.66 7.49
N ARG A 529 -7.07 4.33 6.68
CA ARG A 529 -7.43 4.75 5.31
C ARG A 529 -7.83 3.55 4.45
N ALA A 530 -6.97 2.53 4.37
CA ALA A 530 -7.25 1.34 3.57
C ALA A 530 -8.54 0.63 3.99
N MET A 531 -8.79 0.55 5.29
CA MET A 531 -10.02 -0.03 5.84
C MET A 531 -11.26 0.78 5.41
N SER A 532 -11.21 2.10 5.55
CA SER A 532 -12.34 2.99 5.21
C SER A 532 -12.61 3.04 3.71
N ASN A 533 -11.56 3.15 2.88
CA ASN A 533 -11.69 3.11 1.42
C ASN A 533 -12.39 1.82 0.97
N SER A 534 -11.89 0.66 1.43
CA SER A 534 -12.51 -0.62 1.10
C SER A 534 -13.96 -0.75 1.60
N TYR A 535 -14.28 -0.18 2.76
CA TYR A 535 -15.66 -0.18 3.27
C TYR A 535 -16.59 0.59 2.32
N GLY A 536 -16.15 1.75 1.83
CA GLY A 536 -16.88 2.55 0.84
C GLY A 536 -17.06 1.83 -0.49
N ASP A 537 -15.99 1.18 -1.00
CA ASP A 537 -16.03 0.41 -2.25
C ASP A 537 -17.12 -0.66 -2.22
N ILE A 538 -17.18 -1.41 -1.11
CA ILE A 538 -18.13 -2.51 -0.98
C ILE A 538 -19.55 -1.98 -0.74
N ALA A 539 -19.69 -0.89 0.01
CA ALA A 539 -20.99 -0.23 0.20
C ALA A 539 -21.60 0.27 -1.11
N ALA A 540 -20.79 0.94 -1.94
CA ALA A 540 -21.23 1.38 -3.26
C ALA A 540 -21.53 0.19 -4.20
N SER A 541 -20.68 -0.84 -4.17
CA SER A 541 -20.93 -2.09 -4.92
C SER A 541 -22.26 -2.73 -4.57
N LEU A 542 -22.60 -2.77 -3.28
CA LEU A 542 -23.86 -3.32 -2.78
C LEU A 542 -25.06 -2.50 -3.26
N ILE A 543 -24.99 -1.18 -3.18
CA ILE A 543 -26.05 -0.26 -3.62
C ILE A 543 -26.30 -0.43 -5.12
N VAL A 544 -25.24 -0.44 -5.93
CA VAL A 544 -25.35 -0.62 -7.38
C VAL A 544 -25.90 -2.00 -7.73
N ALA A 545 -25.39 -3.07 -7.11
CA ALA A 545 -25.90 -4.43 -7.33
C ALA A 545 -27.40 -4.54 -7.02
N LYS A 546 -27.87 -3.88 -5.97
CA LYS A 546 -29.29 -3.82 -5.65
C LYS A 546 -30.08 -3.06 -6.72
N SER A 547 -29.58 -1.88 -7.16
CA SER A 547 -30.25 -1.07 -8.17
C SER A 547 -30.36 -1.76 -9.53
N GLU A 548 -29.40 -2.63 -9.86
CA GLU A 548 -29.31 -3.39 -11.12
C GLU A 548 -29.94 -4.78 -11.02
N LYS A 549 -30.59 -5.12 -9.91
CA LYS A 549 -31.17 -6.45 -9.64
C LYS A 549 -30.14 -7.58 -9.73
N LYS A 550 -28.89 -7.28 -9.41
CA LYS A 550 -27.71 -8.18 -9.41
C LYS A 550 -27.23 -8.51 -7.99
N LEU A 551 -28.17 -8.55 -7.02
CA LEU A 551 -27.92 -8.89 -5.63
C LEU A 551 -28.78 -10.10 -5.24
N ASP A 552 -28.12 -11.16 -4.76
CA ASP A 552 -28.81 -12.29 -4.14
C ASP A 552 -29.21 -11.91 -2.70
N LEU A 553 -30.50 -11.63 -2.51
CA LEU A 553 -31.05 -11.22 -1.23
C LEU A 553 -31.05 -12.36 -0.19
N ASN A 554 -31.09 -13.63 -0.62
CA ASN A 554 -31.04 -14.76 0.30
C ASN A 554 -29.65 -14.86 0.91
N VAL A 555 -28.59 -14.77 0.09
CA VAL A 555 -27.21 -14.68 0.58
C VAL A 555 -27.00 -13.46 1.43
N TYR A 556 -27.51 -12.28 1.03
CA TYR A 556 -27.35 -11.04 1.80
C TYR A 556 -27.97 -11.14 3.19
N ARG A 557 -29.20 -11.68 3.31
CA ARG A 557 -29.98 -11.76 4.56
C ARG A 557 -29.61 -12.96 5.43
N ALA A 558 -28.96 -13.99 4.90
CA ALA A 558 -28.51 -15.15 5.67
C ALA A 558 -27.68 -14.69 6.88
N LYS A 559 -27.80 -15.38 8.02
CA LYS A 559 -27.10 -15.01 9.27
C LYS A 559 -25.59 -15.28 9.19
#